data_d1e1bfe9dda6d4b5e5bd309fa9d5dc82
#
_entry.id   d1e1bfe9dda6d4b5e5bd309fa9d5dc82
#
_cell.length_a   1.000
_cell.length_b   1.000
_cell.length_c   1.000
_cell.angle_alpha   90.00
_cell.angle_beta   90.00
_cell.angle_gamma   90.00
#
_symmetry.space_group_name_H-M   'P 1'
#
loop_
_entity.id
_entity.type
_entity.pdbx_description
1 polymer ?
#
loop_
_entity_poly.entity_id
_entity_poly.type
_entity_poly.pdbx_seq_one_letter_code
_entity_poly.pdbx_strand_id
1 'polypeptide(L)'
;MKKSVFARAELAGAGGLSWGIQVQSDKHARGMRHVDLADVQVASSETARRINRDIVLELIRANPPISRADLSRQSGLQRSTVSQIVEQLIGEKWVCEGAVDSPPRGRPSTLLELNDDLVVIAVDVHPKLATIATVDLKGRLLSRSQVNLTTDPAASTLLMTDCMARMQKALQHKTIEGIGISLPGRVDPGTQRLVFAPNLHWPDFDIKRVIEKKMGLPVRMENAATACLLAELTFRRIDGIRDIVLVTVSEGVGTGVFANGKLILGNRGMAGEFGHAPLDPSGPLCSCGRRGCWETFASCRAALRYYKELEPQGRAITFHELLNLADEGDSRAAQALEKQALYIGRGLQLILSGLSPSLILVSGDITSAWSRYGGIIENEVAKYALGGALPQILPTHDGEIARLRGAAALVLQRRSEPEQLHEPDRGSHPARKGRKLG
;
A
#
# COMPACT_ATOMS: atom_id res chain seq x y z
N MET A 1 -17.31 40.19 27.03
CA MET A 1 -18.66 40.47 26.47
C MET A 1 -18.59 40.36 24.95
N LYS A 2 -19.12 39.29 24.36
CA LYS A 2 -19.69 39.22 23.01
C LYS A 2 -20.42 37.87 22.92
N LYS A 3 -21.76 37.97 22.95
CA LYS A 3 -22.70 36.87 22.79
C LYS A 3 -22.76 36.50 21.30
N SER A 4 -22.57 35.26 20.92
CA SER A 4 -23.00 34.75 19.63
C SER A 4 -24.32 34.01 19.81
N VAL A 5 -25.32 34.50 19.12
CA VAL A 5 -26.69 33.99 19.05
C VAL A 5 -26.71 32.90 18.00
N PHE A 6 -27.08 31.67 18.37
CA PHE A 6 -27.52 30.66 17.41
C PHE A 6 -29.04 30.64 17.40
N ALA A 7 -29.60 30.89 16.22
CA ALA A 7 -31.02 30.86 15.96
C ALA A 7 -31.58 29.45 15.99
N ARG A 8 -32.66 29.22 16.75
CA ARG A 8 -33.53 28.06 16.64
C ARG A 8 -34.37 28.20 15.36
N ALA A 9 -34.39 27.15 14.55
CA ALA A 9 -35.46 26.96 13.58
C ALA A 9 -36.33 25.78 14.07
N GLU A 10 -37.55 26.11 14.54
CA GLU A 10 -38.61 25.12 14.73
C GLU A 10 -39.29 24.89 13.39
N LEU A 11 -39.31 23.66 12.93
CA LEU A 11 -40.21 23.20 11.89
C LEU A 11 -41.03 22.05 12.48
N ALA A 12 -42.30 22.34 12.68
CA ALA A 12 -43.32 21.37 13.04
C ALA A 12 -43.80 20.62 11.80
N GLY A 13 -43.91 19.30 11.92
CA GLY A 13 -44.80 18.52 11.08
C GLY A 13 -44.21 17.27 10.41
N ALA A 14 -44.71 16.09 10.86
CA ALA A 14 -44.74 14.77 10.23
C ALA A 14 -43.47 13.90 10.28
N GLY A 15 -43.46 12.94 11.24
CA GLY A 15 -42.98 11.57 11.10
C GLY A 15 -41.52 11.36 10.70
N GLY A 16 -40.56 11.48 11.62
CA GLY A 16 -39.18 11.15 11.33
C GLY A 16 -38.35 10.97 12.58
N LEU A 17 -37.60 9.93 12.64
CA LEU A 17 -36.65 9.54 13.70
C LEU A 17 -35.78 10.73 14.16
N SER A 18 -35.96 11.18 15.41
CA SER A 18 -35.12 12.19 16.01
C SER A 18 -33.82 11.57 16.55
N TRP A 19 -32.69 11.96 15.99
CA TRP A 19 -31.39 11.78 16.61
C TRP A 19 -31.15 12.94 17.59
N GLY A 20 -31.51 12.73 18.83
CA GLY A 20 -31.23 13.71 19.88
C GLY A 20 -29.79 13.57 20.39
N ILE A 21 -28.90 14.46 19.98
CA ILE A 21 -27.63 14.67 20.69
C ILE A 21 -27.94 15.60 21.87
N GLN A 22 -28.06 15.05 23.08
CA GLN A 22 -28.10 15.82 24.30
C GLN A 22 -26.68 16.30 24.64
N VAL A 23 -26.39 17.56 24.35
CA VAL A 23 -25.19 18.22 24.89
C VAL A 23 -25.56 18.81 26.26
N GLN A 24 -25.22 18.10 27.34
CA GLN A 24 -25.21 18.70 28.67
C GLN A 24 -24.07 19.72 28.78
N SER A 25 -24.41 20.98 28.98
CA SER A 25 -23.44 22.04 29.25
C SER A 25 -22.97 21.96 30.71
N ASP A 26 -21.84 21.34 30.95
CA ASP A 26 -21.14 21.42 32.22
C ASP A 26 -20.27 22.67 32.24
N LYS A 27 -20.70 23.67 33.04
CA LYS A 27 -19.91 24.86 33.35
C LYS A 27 -18.94 24.49 34.47
N HIS A 28 -17.75 24.14 34.15
CA HIS A 28 -16.49 24.07 34.93
C HIS A 28 -15.64 22.85 34.57
N ALA A 29 -15.21 22.77 33.34
CA ALA A 29 -14.09 21.86 32.99
C ALA A 29 -12.92 22.72 32.47
N ARG A 30 -11.94 22.98 33.33
CA ARG A 30 -10.57 23.27 32.88
C ARG A 30 -10.13 22.14 31.97
N GLY A 31 -9.69 22.50 30.76
CA GLY A 31 -9.39 21.56 29.67
C GLY A 31 -8.61 20.32 30.07
N MET A 32 -9.29 19.25 30.37
CA MET A 32 -8.73 17.93 30.29
C MET A 32 -8.66 17.56 28.81
N ARG A 33 -7.44 17.38 28.29
CA ARG A 33 -7.24 16.71 27.01
C ARG A 33 -7.88 15.34 27.15
N HIS A 34 -8.90 15.06 26.36
CA HIS A 34 -9.47 13.71 26.25
C HIS A 34 -8.37 12.84 25.62
N VAL A 35 -7.66 12.11 26.44
CA VAL A 35 -6.76 11.05 25.98
C VAL A 35 -7.68 9.86 25.71
N ASP A 36 -7.82 9.48 24.45
CA ASP A 36 -8.51 8.25 24.10
C ASP A 36 -7.66 7.09 24.61
N LEU A 37 -8.09 6.48 25.71
CA LEU A 37 -7.38 5.39 26.36
C LEU A 37 -7.41 4.09 25.54
N ALA A 38 -8.26 3.98 24.52
CA ALA A 38 -8.31 2.83 23.65
C ALA A 38 -7.06 2.75 22.73
N ASP A 39 -6.40 3.89 22.47
CA ASP A 39 -5.18 3.97 21.65
C ASP A 39 -3.90 4.21 22.47
N VAL A 40 -4.00 4.26 23.79
CA VAL A 40 -2.81 4.31 24.66
C VAL A 40 -2.16 2.95 24.74
N GLN A 41 -1.36 2.60 23.75
CA GLN A 41 -0.36 1.57 23.93
C GLN A 41 0.64 2.08 24.97
N VAL A 42 0.51 1.60 26.20
CA VAL A 42 1.58 1.76 27.19
C VAL A 42 2.85 1.25 26.51
N ALA A 43 3.88 2.11 26.42
CA ALA A 43 5.16 1.72 25.87
C ALA A 43 5.73 0.60 26.75
N SER A 44 5.39 -0.64 26.41
CA SER A 44 5.92 -1.80 27.08
C SER A 44 7.42 -1.92 26.74
N SER A 45 8.18 -2.59 27.58
CA SER A 45 9.58 -2.91 27.26
C SER A 45 9.71 -3.64 25.92
N GLU A 46 8.69 -4.35 25.49
CA GLU A 46 8.58 -5.04 24.22
C GLU A 46 8.43 -4.07 23.03
N THR A 47 7.62 -3.02 23.16
CA THR A 47 7.51 -1.96 22.14
C THR A 47 8.84 -1.26 21.93
N ALA A 48 9.56 -0.92 23.00
CA ALA A 48 10.88 -0.31 22.91
C ALA A 48 11.91 -1.26 22.26
N ARG A 49 11.90 -2.55 22.60
CA ARG A 49 12.77 -3.55 21.96
C ARG A 49 12.51 -3.68 20.47
N ARG A 50 11.24 -3.69 20.06
CA ARG A 50 10.84 -3.75 18.64
C ARG A 50 11.36 -2.53 17.88
N ILE A 51 11.10 -1.33 18.39
CA ILE A 51 11.59 -0.08 17.77
C ILE A 51 13.11 -0.12 17.61
N ASN A 52 13.84 -0.51 18.65
CA ASN A 52 15.29 -0.60 18.60
C ASN A 52 15.76 -1.65 17.58
N ARG A 53 15.08 -2.80 17.49
CA ARG A 53 15.37 -3.84 16.49
C ARG A 53 15.19 -3.30 15.06
N ASP A 54 14.12 -2.59 14.81
CA ASP A 54 13.81 -2.03 13.50
C ASP A 54 14.84 -0.95 13.12
N ILE A 55 15.25 -0.09 14.06
CA ILE A 55 16.33 0.89 13.86
C ILE A 55 17.63 0.19 13.46
N VAL A 56 18.03 -0.86 14.18
CA VAL A 56 19.27 -1.59 13.90
C VAL A 56 19.21 -2.28 12.53
N LEU A 57 18.07 -2.91 12.20
CA LEU A 57 17.88 -3.55 10.90
C LEU A 57 17.93 -2.54 9.75
N GLU A 58 17.29 -1.38 9.90
CA GLU A 58 17.35 -0.33 8.89
C GLU A 58 18.76 0.25 8.72
N LEU A 59 19.53 0.40 9.79
CA LEU A 59 20.92 0.83 9.70
C LEU A 59 21.80 -0.19 8.95
N ILE A 60 21.58 -1.50 9.19
CA ILE A 60 22.29 -2.56 8.45
C ILE A 60 21.88 -2.54 6.96
N ARG A 61 20.60 -2.37 6.67
CA ARG A 61 20.10 -2.26 5.29
C ARG A 61 20.68 -1.06 4.55
N ALA A 62 20.79 0.05 5.26
CA ALA A 62 21.20 1.33 4.69
C ALA A 62 22.71 1.46 4.44
N ASN A 63 23.52 0.77 5.23
CA ASN A 63 24.98 0.97 5.25
C ASN A 63 25.77 -0.37 5.26
N PRO A 64 25.46 -1.33 4.37
CA PRO A 64 26.20 -2.57 4.31
C PRO A 64 27.58 -2.35 3.65
N PRO A 65 28.62 -2.98 4.15
CA PRO A 65 28.73 -3.70 5.41
C PRO A 65 28.97 -2.76 6.61
N ILE A 66 28.41 -3.08 7.79
CA ILE A 66 28.48 -2.22 8.98
C ILE A 66 28.89 -3.01 10.23
N SER A 67 29.70 -2.40 11.13
CA SER A 67 30.08 -3.04 12.37
C SER A 67 29.08 -2.79 13.52
N ARG A 68 29.10 -3.67 14.56
CA ARG A 68 28.31 -3.44 15.78
C ARG A 68 28.66 -2.12 16.47
N ALA A 69 29.92 -1.67 16.36
CA ALA A 69 30.37 -0.40 16.92
C ALA A 69 29.76 0.80 16.17
N ASP A 70 29.66 0.71 14.82
CA ASP A 70 29.03 1.74 14.00
C ASP A 70 27.53 1.81 14.25
N LEU A 71 26.87 0.65 14.38
CA LEU A 71 25.46 0.56 14.75
C LEU A 71 25.19 1.25 16.09
N SER A 72 26.04 1.01 17.10
CA SER A 72 25.92 1.70 18.40
C SER A 72 26.07 3.21 18.28
N ARG A 73 27.04 3.68 17.47
CA ARG A 73 27.27 5.11 17.25
C ARG A 73 26.12 5.78 16.51
N GLN A 74 25.61 5.15 15.46
CA GLN A 74 24.56 5.72 14.62
C GLN A 74 23.19 5.66 15.28
N SER A 75 22.88 4.58 16.00
CA SER A 75 21.57 4.41 16.66
C SER A 75 21.48 5.12 18.02
N GLY A 76 22.63 5.45 18.65
CA GLY A 76 22.66 5.93 20.04
C GLY A 76 22.40 4.84 21.08
N LEU A 77 22.20 3.58 20.67
CA LEU A 77 21.96 2.45 21.57
C LEU A 77 23.25 1.99 22.24
N GLN A 78 23.13 1.46 23.46
CA GLN A 78 24.25 0.84 24.15
C GLN A 78 24.79 -0.38 23.37
N ARG A 79 26.08 -0.61 23.44
CA ARG A 79 26.74 -1.74 22.74
C ARG A 79 26.16 -3.10 23.11
N SER A 80 25.79 -3.32 24.37
CA SER A 80 25.14 -4.54 24.83
C SER A 80 23.78 -4.75 24.17
N THR A 81 22.99 -3.69 24.06
CA THR A 81 21.67 -3.72 23.39
C THR A 81 21.81 -4.02 21.90
N VAL A 82 22.76 -3.37 21.22
CA VAL A 82 23.05 -3.65 19.80
C VAL A 82 23.48 -5.11 19.62
N SER A 83 24.37 -5.63 20.49
CA SER A 83 24.81 -7.02 20.40
C SER A 83 23.64 -8.00 20.55
N GLN A 84 22.75 -7.79 21.52
CA GLN A 84 21.56 -8.64 21.70
C GLN A 84 20.64 -8.61 20.48
N ILE A 85 20.39 -7.42 19.91
CA ILE A 85 19.57 -7.29 18.72
C ILE A 85 20.20 -7.98 17.51
N VAL A 86 21.50 -7.80 17.32
CA VAL A 86 22.23 -8.44 16.21
C VAL A 86 22.21 -9.96 16.35
N GLU A 87 22.46 -10.51 17.54
CA GLU A 87 22.34 -11.96 17.79
C GLU A 87 20.93 -12.49 17.47
N GLN A 88 19.90 -11.74 17.85
CA GLN A 88 18.53 -12.09 17.51
C GLN A 88 18.35 -12.08 15.99
N LEU A 89 18.79 -11.05 15.27
CA LEU A 89 18.65 -10.94 13.80
C LEU A 89 19.43 -12.04 13.07
N ILE A 90 20.60 -12.46 13.58
CA ILE A 90 21.37 -13.60 13.06
C ILE A 90 20.60 -14.91 13.30
N GLY A 91 20.09 -15.12 14.51
CA GLY A 91 19.28 -16.30 14.85
C GLY A 91 18.02 -16.42 14.00
N GLU A 92 17.40 -15.29 13.66
CA GLU A 92 16.26 -15.19 12.75
C GLU A 92 16.66 -15.26 11.25
N LYS A 93 17.95 -15.34 10.93
CA LYS A 93 18.52 -15.37 9.57
C LYS A 93 18.29 -14.10 8.74
N TRP A 94 18.05 -12.96 9.36
CA TRP A 94 17.92 -11.68 8.64
C TRP A 94 19.27 -11.05 8.35
N VAL A 95 20.25 -11.30 9.19
CA VAL A 95 21.60 -10.74 9.12
C VAL A 95 22.60 -11.88 9.16
N CYS A 96 23.69 -11.72 8.45
CA CYS A 96 24.86 -12.59 8.53
C CYS A 96 26.11 -11.80 8.87
N GLU A 97 27.09 -12.50 9.45
CA GLU A 97 28.43 -11.99 9.65
C GLU A 97 29.24 -12.19 8.37
N GLY A 98 29.82 -11.11 7.88
CA GLY A 98 30.65 -11.07 6.68
C GLY A 98 32.14 -10.97 7.01
N ALA A 99 32.86 -10.17 6.25
CA ALA A 99 34.30 -9.97 6.39
C ALA A 99 34.68 -9.38 7.75
N VAL A 100 35.90 -9.68 8.19
CA VAL A 100 36.48 -9.04 9.36
C VAL A 100 37.26 -7.81 8.90
N ASP A 101 36.84 -6.65 9.34
CA ASP A 101 37.57 -5.40 9.15
C ASP A 101 38.72 -5.31 10.18
N SER A 102 39.94 -5.21 9.71
CA SER A 102 41.15 -5.12 10.54
C SER A 102 41.85 -3.79 10.28
N PRO A 103 41.40 -2.70 10.91
CA PRO A 103 41.98 -1.39 10.71
C PRO A 103 43.44 -1.37 11.21
N PRO A 104 44.33 -0.51 10.66
CA PRO A 104 45.75 -0.41 11.07
C PRO A 104 45.93 -0.06 12.56
N ARG A 105 44.92 0.53 13.18
CA ARG A 105 44.86 0.81 14.62
C ARG A 105 43.45 0.50 15.12
N GLY A 106 43.30 -0.43 16.05
CA GLY A 106 42.02 -0.83 16.66
C GLY A 106 41.86 -2.34 16.72
N ARG A 107 40.80 -2.79 17.41
CA ARG A 107 40.42 -4.21 17.46
C ARG A 107 39.68 -4.60 16.17
N PRO A 108 40.01 -5.74 15.55
CA PRO A 108 39.24 -6.27 14.43
C PRO A 108 37.75 -6.33 14.75
N SER A 109 36.92 -5.97 13.79
CA SER A 109 35.47 -6.00 13.93
C SER A 109 34.83 -6.83 12.82
N THR A 110 33.90 -7.71 13.17
CA THR A 110 33.09 -8.46 12.21
C THR A 110 32.04 -7.51 11.63
N LEU A 111 31.99 -7.46 10.31
CA LEU A 111 31.01 -6.69 9.56
C LEU A 111 29.71 -7.48 9.41
N LEU A 112 28.61 -6.77 9.36
CA LEU A 112 27.25 -7.30 9.27
C LEU A 112 26.63 -6.91 7.94
N GLU A 113 25.91 -7.84 7.35
CA GLU A 113 25.17 -7.65 6.11
C GLU A 113 23.79 -8.34 6.19
N LEU A 114 22.86 -7.91 5.34
CA LEU A 114 21.60 -8.64 5.16
C LEU A 114 21.91 -10.02 4.57
N ASN A 115 21.20 -11.03 5.07
CA ASN A 115 21.37 -12.40 4.60
C ASN A 115 20.74 -12.58 3.22
N ASP A 116 21.56 -12.78 2.20
CA ASP A 116 21.11 -13.00 0.82
C ASP A 116 20.40 -14.35 0.63
N ASP A 117 20.47 -15.27 1.62
CA ASP A 117 19.76 -16.56 1.57
C ASP A 117 18.33 -16.51 2.09
N LEU A 118 17.92 -15.39 2.70
CA LEU A 118 16.52 -15.18 3.09
C LEU A 118 15.77 -14.49 1.95
N VAL A 119 14.71 -15.13 1.47
CA VAL A 119 13.92 -14.65 0.34
C VAL A 119 12.42 -14.70 0.62
N VAL A 120 11.66 -13.95 -0.15
CA VAL A 120 10.20 -13.95 -0.15
C VAL A 120 9.70 -14.39 -1.53
N ILE A 121 8.64 -15.18 -1.58
CA ILE A 121 7.88 -15.37 -2.81
C ILE A 121 6.87 -14.24 -2.92
N ALA A 122 7.01 -13.41 -3.93
CA ALA A 122 6.14 -12.27 -4.22
C ALA A 122 5.23 -12.59 -5.40
N VAL A 123 3.95 -12.30 -5.27
CA VAL A 123 2.93 -12.50 -6.31
C VAL A 123 2.25 -11.18 -6.61
N ASP A 124 2.23 -10.79 -7.87
CA ASP A 124 1.44 -9.66 -8.37
C ASP A 124 0.32 -10.18 -9.26
N VAL A 125 -0.92 -10.00 -8.81
CA VAL A 125 -2.13 -10.50 -9.49
C VAL A 125 -2.73 -9.39 -10.33
N HIS A 126 -2.96 -9.69 -11.61
CA HIS A 126 -3.73 -8.87 -12.56
C HIS A 126 -4.97 -9.66 -13.04
N PRO A 127 -5.93 -9.03 -13.72
CA PRO A 127 -7.16 -9.71 -14.14
C PRO A 127 -6.97 -10.99 -14.97
N LYS A 128 -5.91 -11.06 -15.78
CA LYS A 128 -5.66 -12.19 -16.69
C LYS A 128 -4.31 -12.86 -16.47
N LEU A 129 -3.48 -12.30 -15.61
CA LEU A 129 -2.09 -12.71 -15.45
C LEU A 129 -1.67 -12.55 -13.99
N ALA A 130 -0.92 -13.51 -13.44
CA ALA A 130 -0.14 -13.31 -12.24
C ALA A 130 1.35 -13.38 -12.56
N THR A 131 2.12 -12.45 -12.02
CA THR A 131 3.58 -12.51 -12.03
C THR A 131 4.04 -12.98 -10.66
N ILE A 132 4.88 -14.00 -10.64
CA ILE A 132 5.44 -14.59 -9.43
C ILE A 132 6.95 -14.42 -9.48
N ALA A 133 7.53 -13.92 -8.40
CA ALA A 133 8.97 -13.69 -8.31
C ALA A 133 9.51 -14.13 -6.95
N THR A 134 10.80 -14.43 -6.89
CA THR A 134 11.54 -14.48 -5.64
C THR A 134 12.27 -13.16 -5.44
N VAL A 135 12.14 -12.60 -4.24
CA VAL A 135 12.69 -11.29 -3.88
C VAL A 135 13.55 -11.44 -2.63
N ASP A 136 14.74 -10.88 -2.64
CA ASP A 136 15.63 -10.88 -1.46
C ASP A 136 15.31 -9.73 -0.49
N LEU A 137 16.04 -9.67 0.63
CA LEU A 137 15.86 -8.62 1.65
C LEU A 137 16.23 -7.21 1.16
N LYS A 138 16.96 -7.10 0.05
CA LYS A 138 17.34 -5.83 -0.60
C LYS A 138 16.33 -5.39 -1.67
N GLY A 139 15.25 -6.18 -1.88
CA GLY A 139 14.24 -5.91 -2.88
C GLY A 139 14.65 -6.27 -4.31
N ARG A 140 15.73 -7.05 -4.50
CA ARG A 140 16.16 -7.53 -5.83
C ARG A 140 15.36 -8.76 -6.23
N LEU A 141 14.88 -8.77 -7.47
CA LEU A 141 14.23 -9.94 -8.05
C LEU A 141 15.27 -10.95 -8.47
N LEU A 142 15.21 -12.15 -7.91
CA LEU A 142 16.15 -13.25 -8.23
C LEU A 142 15.62 -14.16 -9.34
N SER A 143 14.32 -14.33 -9.42
CA SER A 143 13.64 -15.09 -10.48
C SER A 143 12.25 -14.52 -10.73
N ARG A 144 11.71 -14.73 -11.93
CA ARG A 144 10.37 -14.29 -12.33
C ARG A 144 9.71 -15.31 -13.21
N SER A 145 8.43 -15.57 -13.01
CA SER A 145 7.58 -16.41 -13.84
C SER A 145 6.20 -15.78 -13.98
N GLN A 146 5.52 -16.07 -15.06
CA GLN A 146 4.16 -15.60 -15.32
C GLN A 146 3.20 -16.77 -15.46
N VAL A 147 1.96 -16.57 -15.01
CA VAL A 147 0.89 -17.56 -15.04
C VAL A 147 -0.38 -16.88 -15.54
N ASN A 148 -0.96 -17.40 -16.61
CA ASN A 148 -2.27 -16.93 -17.09
C ASN A 148 -3.36 -17.34 -16.10
N LEU A 149 -4.20 -16.40 -15.75
CA LEU A 149 -5.33 -16.59 -14.83
C LEU A 149 -6.64 -16.78 -15.59
N THR A 150 -7.57 -17.45 -14.95
CA THR A 150 -8.95 -17.62 -15.41
C THR A 150 -9.92 -16.80 -14.55
N THR A 151 -11.17 -16.77 -14.93
CA THR A 151 -12.24 -16.16 -14.11
C THR A 151 -12.61 -17.01 -12.88
N ASP A 152 -12.18 -18.27 -12.83
CA ASP A 152 -12.32 -19.13 -11.65
C ASP A 152 -11.16 -18.91 -10.67
N PRO A 153 -11.43 -18.40 -9.45
CA PRO A 153 -10.38 -18.17 -8.45
C PRO A 153 -9.71 -19.45 -7.96
N ALA A 154 -10.43 -20.57 -7.92
CA ALA A 154 -9.87 -21.84 -7.48
C ALA A 154 -8.85 -22.40 -8.48
N ALA A 155 -9.20 -22.42 -9.76
CA ALA A 155 -8.30 -22.81 -10.85
C ALA A 155 -7.09 -21.86 -10.91
N SER A 156 -7.30 -20.56 -10.84
CA SER A 156 -6.24 -19.54 -10.85
C SER A 156 -5.29 -19.70 -9.65
N THR A 157 -5.82 -19.95 -8.46
CA THR A 157 -5.00 -20.20 -7.25
C THR A 157 -4.19 -21.47 -7.38
N LEU A 158 -4.73 -22.52 -8.00
CA LEU A 158 -4.00 -23.77 -8.26
C LEU A 158 -2.83 -23.54 -9.20
N LEU A 159 -3.04 -22.84 -10.31
CA LEU A 159 -1.98 -22.49 -11.26
C LEU A 159 -0.86 -21.67 -10.61
N MET A 160 -1.21 -20.67 -9.80
CA MET A 160 -0.23 -19.88 -9.04
C MET A 160 0.54 -20.74 -8.04
N THR A 161 -0.12 -21.61 -7.28
CA THR A 161 0.56 -22.48 -6.30
C THR A 161 1.46 -23.50 -6.95
N ASP A 162 1.10 -24.06 -8.11
CA ASP A 162 1.96 -24.99 -8.85
C ASP A 162 3.23 -24.27 -9.37
N CYS A 163 3.10 -23.02 -9.81
CA CYS A 163 4.25 -22.22 -10.18
C CYS A 163 5.15 -21.92 -8.96
N MET A 164 4.57 -21.48 -7.83
CA MET A 164 5.31 -21.22 -6.59
C MET A 164 6.02 -22.48 -6.08
N ALA A 165 5.38 -23.65 -6.15
CA ALA A 165 5.99 -24.90 -5.72
C ALA A 165 7.22 -25.30 -6.58
N ARG A 166 7.18 -25.03 -7.90
CA ARG A 166 8.37 -25.21 -8.76
C ARG A 166 9.49 -24.24 -8.36
N MET A 167 9.17 -22.97 -8.11
CA MET A 167 10.16 -21.98 -7.66
C MET A 167 10.74 -22.36 -6.29
N GLN A 168 9.92 -22.81 -5.35
CA GLN A 168 10.36 -23.27 -4.03
C GLN A 168 11.36 -24.44 -4.14
N LYS A 169 11.10 -25.40 -5.03
CA LYS A 169 12.04 -26.52 -5.28
C LYS A 169 13.39 -26.04 -5.84
N ALA A 170 13.38 -25.00 -6.69
CA ALA A 170 14.61 -24.44 -7.25
C ALA A 170 15.43 -23.65 -6.18
N LEU A 171 14.81 -23.30 -5.06
CA LEU A 171 15.42 -22.51 -3.98
C LEU A 171 15.90 -23.36 -2.79
N GLN A 172 16.25 -24.64 -3.01
CA GLN A 172 16.61 -25.59 -1.94
C GLN A 172 17.71 -25.09 -0.96
N HIS A 173 18.52 -24.12 -1.39
CA HIS A 173 19.61 -23.54 -0.58
C HIS A 173 19.19 -22.27 0.15
N LYS A 174 17.96 -21.78 -0.07
CA LYS A 174 17.48 -20.52 0.51
C LYS A 174 16.37 -20.77 1.54
N THR A 175 16.26 -19.89 2.49
CA THR A 175 15.14 -19.86 3.44
C THR A 175 14.05 -18.95 2.88
N ILE A 176 12.82 -19.47 2.75
CA ILE A 176 11.68 -18.68 2.29
C ILE A 176 10.90 -18.20 3.52
N GLU A 177 10.84 -16.89 3.73
CA GLU A 177 10.19 -16.26 4.90
C GLU A 177 8.66 -16.35 4.81
N GLY A 178 8.12 -16.28 3.61
CA GLY A 178 6.69 -16.34 3.37
C GLY A 178 6.31 -15.95 1.95
N ILE A 179 5.01 -15.79 1.73
CA ILE A 179 4.42 -15.42 0.43
C ILE A 179 3.68 -14.09 0.62
N GLY A 180 4.06 -13.09 -0.18
CA GLY A 180 3.35 -11.82 -0.27
C GLY A 180 2.54 -11.75 -1.55
N ILE A 181 1.32 -11.21 -1.49
CA ILE A 181 0.43 -11.08 -2.65
C ILE A 181 -0.08 -9.65 -2.76
N SER A 182 0.25 -9.01 -3.86
CA SER A 182 -0.32 -7.76 -4.32
C SER A 182 -1.46 -8.08 -5.29
N LEU A 183 -2.63 -7.48 -5.10
CA LEU A 183 -3.79 -7.77 -5.96
C LEU A 183 -4.67 -6.53 -6.16
N PRO A 184 -5.41 -6.44 -7.30
CA PRO A 184 -6.39 -5.38 -7.50
C PRO A 184 -7.65 -5.69 -6.71
N GLY A 185 -7.96 -4.84 -5.75
CA GLY A 185 -9.14 -5.00 -4.90
C GLY A 185 -8.83 -4.67 -3.45
N ARG A 186 -9.83 -4.85 -2.61
CA ARG A 186 -9.75 -4.53 -1.19
C ARG A 186 -9.55 -5.79 -0.35
N VAL A 187 -8.53 -5.77 0.49
CA VAL A 187 -8.24 -6.81 1.47
C VAL A 187 -8.62 -6.31 2.86
N ASP A 188 -9.33 -7.11 3.63
CA ASP A 188 -9.62 -6.82 5.03
C ASP A 188 -8.34 -7.02 5.86
N PRO A 189 -7.84 -6.00 6.57
CA PRO A 189 -6.57 -6.10 7.28
C PRO A 189 -6.59 -7.12 8.43
N GLY A 190 -7.73 -7.29 9.11
CA GLY A 190 -7.87 -8.20 10.24
C GLY A 190 -7.95 -9.66 9.81
N THR A 191 -8.79 -9.97 8.81
CA THR A 191 -9.01 -11.35 8.34
C THR A 191 -8.06 -11.75 7.22
N GLN A 192 -7.41 -10.79 6.55
CA GLN A 192 -6.59 -11.01 5.36
C GLN A 192 -7.35 -11.70 4.23
N ARG A 193 -8.66 -11.42 4.11
CA ARG A 193 -9.51 -11.93 3.03
C ARG A 193 -9.73 -10.86 1.97
N LEU A 194 -9.84 -11.28 0.72
CA LEU A 194 -10.26 -10.44 -0.38
C LEU A 194 -11.75 -10.13 -0.21
N VAL A 195 -12.09 -8.85 0.01
CA VAL A 195 -13.47 -8.41 0.28
C VAL A 195 -14.16 -7.95 -1.01
N PHE A 196 -13.39 -7.31 -1.90
CA PHE A 196 -13.95 -6.71 -3.10
C PHE A 196 -12.89 -6.59 -4.19
N ALA A 197 -13.11 -7.21 -5.34
CA ALA A 197 -12.19 -7.19 -6.47
C ALA A 197 -12.95 -7.16 -7.80
N PRO A 198 -13.58 -6.04 -8.15
CA PRO A 198 -14.46 -5.95 -9.32
C PRO A 198 -13.75 -6.22 -10.64
N ASN A 199 -12.46 -5.91 -10.72
CA ASN A 199 -11.65 -6.14 -11.92
C ASN A 199 -11.23 -7.62 -12.10
N LEU A 200 -11.23 -8.42 -11.03
CA LEU A 200 -10.93 -9.86 -11.09
C LEU A 200 -12.17 -10.69 -11.42
N HIS A 201 -13.36 -10.16 -11.15
CA HIS A 201 -14.64 -10.89 -11.23
C HIS A 201 -14.64 -12.19 -10.39
N TRP A 202 -13.86 -12.24 -9.33
CA TRP A 202 -13.80 -13.39 -8.44
C TRP A 202 -14.86 -13.27 -7.34
N PRO A 203 -15.66 -14.33 -7.12
CA PRO A 203 -16.53 -14.41 -5.96
C PRO A 203 -15.72 -14.48 -4.66
N ASP A 204 -16.42 -14.44 -3.52
CA ASP A 204 -15.80 -14.64 -2.21
C ASP A 204 -15.04 -15.98 -2.18
N PHE A 205 -13.72 -15.92 -2.10
CA PHE A 205 -12.84 -17.07 -2.12
C PHE A 205 -11.64 -16.82 -1.21
N ASP A 206 -11.35 -17.77 -0.32
CA ASP A 206 -10.25 -17.66 0.65
C ASP A 206 -8.92 -18.10 0.02
N ILE A 207 -8.36 -17.24 -0.84
CA ILE A 207 -7.09 -17.46 -1.53
C ILE A 207 -5.97 -17.76 -0.53
N LYS A 208 -5.90 -16.99 0.57
CA LYS A 208 -4.87 -17.10 1.58
C LYS A 208 -4.81 -18.52 2.14
N ARG A 209 -5.93 -19.01 2.65
CA ARG A 209 -6.03 -20.33 3.27
C ARG A 209 -5.63 -21.47 2.32
N VAL A 210 -6.02 -21.37 1.06
CA VAL A 210 -5.70 -22.38 0.04
C VAL A 210 -4.20 -22.41 -0.21
N ILE A 211 -3.57 -21.24 -0.36
CA ILE A 211 -2.12 -21.15 -0.61
C ILE A 211 -1.34 -21.58 0.63
N GLU A 212 -1.69 -21.11 1.83
CA GLU A 212 -1.02 -21.51 3.08
C GLU A 212 -1.05 -23.02 3.29
N LYS A 213 -2.22 -23.65 3.08
CA LYS A 213 -2.36 -25.11 3.17
C LYS A 213 -1.50 -25.86 2.19
N LYS A 214 -1.36 -25.37 0.95
CA LYS A 214 -0.62 -26.06 -0.12
C LYS A 214 0.89 -25.82 -0.03
N MET A 215 1.30 -24.63 0.36
CA MET A 215 2.71 -24.21 0.37
C MET A 215 3.41 -24.45 1.72
N GLY A 216 2.65 -24.54 2.82
CA GLY A 216 3.21 -24.62 4.16
C GLY A 216 3.93 -23.33 4.62
N LEU A 217 3.64 -22.20 3.98
CA LEU A 217 4.28 -20.91 4.22
C LEU A 217 3.22 -19.86 4.59
N PRO A 218 3.52 -18.90 5.47
CA PRO A 218 2.61 -17.83 5.81
C PRO A 218 2.34 -16.93 4.59
N VAL A 219 1.08 -16.52 4.41
CA VAL A 219 0.65 -15.64 3.30
C VAL A 219 0.19 -14.30 3.85
N ARG A 220 0.61 -13.22 3.18
CA ARG A 220 0.13 -11.85 3.38
C ARG A 220 -0.39 -11.28 2.08
N MET A 221 -1.54 -10.62 2.15
CA MET A 221 -2.17 -10.02 0.98
C MET A 221 -2.49 -8.56 1.24
N GLU A 222 -2.37 -7.73 0.22
CA GLU A 222 -2.75 -6.33 0.30
C GLU A 222 -3.15 -5.79 -1.09
N ASN A 223 -3.88 -4.68 -1.07
CA ASN A 223 -4.17 -3.89 -2.26
C ASN A 223 -2.88 -3.43 -2.94
N ALA A 224 -2.89 -3.45 -4.28
CA ALA A 224 -1.71 -3.14 -5.08
C ALA A 224 -1.11 -1.75 -4.80
N ALA A 225 -1.94 -0.73 -4.55
CA ALA A 225 -1.44 0.62 -4.27
C ALA A 225 -0.78 0.70 -2.89
N THR A 226 -1.38 0.10 -1.87
CA THR A 226 -0.79 -0.03 -0.53
C THR A 226 0.50 -0.84 -0.57
N ALA A 227 0.52 -1.94 -1.32
CA ALA A 227 1.73 -2.75 -1.52
C ALA A 227 2.85 -1.92 -2.17
N CYS A 228 2.56 -1.15 -3.24
CA CYS A 228 3.54 -0.25 -3.86
C CYS A 228 4.07 0.80 -2.87
N LEU A 229 3.20 1.39 -2.04
CA LEU A 229 3.64 2.32 -1.00
C LEU A 229 4.58 1.65 0.00
N LEU A 230 4.27 0.43 0.43
CA LEU A 230 5.14 -0.35 1.30
C LEU A 230 6.50 -0.66 0.66
N ALA A 231 6.55 -0.89 -0.66
CA ALA A 231 7.81 -1.05 -1.38
C ALA A 231 8.68 0.20 -1.26
N GLU A 232 8.10 1.38 -1.49
CA GLU A 232 8.79 2.66 -1.40
C GLU A 232 9.29 2.92 0.03
N LEU A 233 8.46 2.66 1.04
CA LEU A 233 8.82 2.81 2.45
C LEU A 233 9.90 1.80 2.90
N THR A 234 9.94 0.60 2.31
CA THR A 234 10.84 -0.48 2.74
C THR A 234 12.18 -0.45 2.01
N PHE A 235 12.17 -0.17 0.70
CA PHE A 235 13.37 -0.33 -0.14
C PHE A 235 13.96 1.00 -0.63
N ARG A 236 13.21 2.10 -0.53
CA ARG A 236 13.69 3.45 -0.86
C ARG A 236 13.91 4.24 0.42
N ARG A 237 14.99 5.01 0.47
CA ARG A 237 15.20 5.97 1.57
C ARG A 237 14.25 7.16 1.40
N ILE A 238 13.17 7.18 2.18
CA ILE A 238 12.28 8.32 2.31
C ILE A 238 12.40 8.82 3.75
N ASP A 239 13.58 9.35 4.08
CA ASP A 239 13.88 9.75 5.45
C ASP A 239 13.13 11.04 5.83
N GLY A 240 12.54 11.05 7.02
CA GLY A 240 11.92 12.24 7.63
C GLY A 240 10.52 12.60 7.09
N ILE A 241 10.03 11.99 6.02
CA ILE A 241 8.70 12.26 5.48
C ILE A 241 7.67 11.38 6.20
N ARG A 242 6.64 12.02 6.79
CA ARG A 242 5.63 11.33 7.59
C ARG A 242 4.26 11.25 6.94
N ASP A 243 4.07 12.00 5.86
CA ASP A 243 2.78 12.14 5.18
C ASP A 243 3.01 11.96 3.67
N ILE A 244 2.73 10.75 3.19
CA ILE A 244 2.98 10.30 1.82
C ILE A 244 1.71 9.66 1.28
N VAL A 245 1.35 9.99 0.05
CA VAL A 245 0.34 9.23 -0.70
C VAL A 245 0.98 8.69 -1.97
N LEU A 246 0.80 7.38 -2.21
CA LEU A 246 1.17 6.77 -3.47
C LEU A 246 -0.10 6.52 -4.29
N VAL A 247 -0.07 6.92 -5.55
CA VAL A 247 -1.15 6.72 -6.51
C VAL A 247 -0.67 5.77 -7.60
N THR A 248 -1.35 4.65 -7.77
CA THR A 248 -1.12 3.75 -8.91
C THR A 248 -2.07 4.10 -10.04
N VAL A 249 -1.53 4.31 -11.24
CA VAL A 249 -2.28 4.53 -12.48
C VAL A 249 -2.03 3.36 -13.43
N SER A 250 -3.00 2.47 -13.52
CA SER A 250 -2.95 1.26 -14.35
C SER A 250 -4.33 0.97 -14.96
N GLU A 251 -4.79 -0.27 -14.99
CA GLU A 251 -6.17 -0.62 -15.38
C GLU A 251 -7.23 0.18 -14.60
N GLY A 252 -6.91 0.55 -13.36
CA GLY A 252 -7.66 1.43 -12.48
C GLY A 252 -6.76 2.47 -11.84
N VAL A 253 -7.32 3.21 -10.87
CA VAL A 253 -6.60 4.14 -10.01
C VAL A 253 -6.73 3.69 -8.56
N GLY A 254 -5.61 3.32 -7.95
CA GLY A 254 -5.54 2.96 -6.54
C GLY A 254 -4.69 3.96 -5.75
N THR A 255 -4.91 4.04 -4.45
CA THR A 255 -4.09 4.90 -3.58
C THR A 255 -3.69 4.17 -2.31
N GLY A 256 -2.43 4.34 -1.91
CA GLY A 256 -1.89 3.94 -0.62
C GLY A 256 -1.62 5.20 0.21
N VAL A 257 -1.99 5.19 1.49
CA VAL A 257 -1.90 6.36 2.37
C VAL A 257 -1.02 6.08 3.57
N PHE A 258 0.01 6.90 3.75
CA PHE A 258 0.85 6.92 4.94
C PHE A 258 0.75 8.30 5.55
N ALA A 259 0.22 8.41 6.76
CA ALA A 259 -0.02 9.68 7.42
C ALA A 259 0.43 9.62 8.89
N ASN A 260 1.05 10.70 9.37
CA ASN A 260 1.63 10.76 10.71
C ASN A 260 2.61 9.62 11.02
N GLY A 261 3.33 9.13 10.01
CA GLY A 261 4.26 8.02 10.17
C GLY A 261 3.62 6.64 10.31
N LYS A 262 2.35 6.49 9.90
CA LYS A 262 1.61 5.23 9.96
C LYS A 262 0.89 4.94 8.64
N LEU A 263 0.82 3.67 8.27
CA LEU A 263 -0.02 3.21 7.17
C LEU A 263 -1.49 3.33 7.57
N ILE A 264 -2.29 3.96 6.72
CA ILE A 264 -3.73 4.17 6.95
C ILE A 264 -4.51 3.17 6.10
N LEU A 265 -5.02 2.14 6.73
CA LEU A 265 -5.85 1.13 6.08
C LEU A 265 -7.35 1.40 6.26
N GLY A 266 -7.73 2.10 7.34
CA GLY A 266 -9.12 2.38 7.66
C GLY A 266 -9.92 1.14 8.09
N ASN A 267 -11.19 1.34 8.36
CA ASN A 267 -12.08 0.24 8.70
C ASN A 267 -12.22 -0.73 7.52
N ARG A 268 -11.91 -1.99 7.72
CA ARG A 268 -11.96 -3.06 6.72
C ARG A 268 -11.17 -2.76 5.42
N GLY A 269 -10.05 -2.03 5.52
CA GLY A 269 -9.24 -1.67 4.37
C GLY A 269 -9.88 -0.64 3.43
N MET A 270 -10.77 0.23 3.95
CA MET A 270 -11.50 1.21 3.13
C MET A 270 -10.76 2.53 2.90
N ALA A 271 -9.67 2.79 3.61
CA ALA A 271 -8.89 4.02 3.38
C ALA A 271 -8.22 3.97 2.00
N GLY A 272 -8.09 5.13 1.39
CA GLY A 272 -7.40 5.22 0.10
C GLY A 272 -8.25 4.90 -1.13
N GLU A 273 -9.55 4.74 -1.04
CA GLU A 273 -10.43 4.49 -2.20
C GLU A 273 -10.71 5.76 -3.04
N PHE A 274 -9.70 6.66 -3.16
CA PHE A 274 -9.84 7.91 -3.92
C PHE A 274 -10.12 7.70 -5.41
N GLY A 275 -9.66 6.60 -6.00
CA GLY A 275 -9.98 6.24 -7.39
C GLY A 275 -11.48 6.18 -7.66
N HIS A 276 -12.28 5.91 -6.63
CA HIS A 276 -13.74 5.87 -6.69
C HIS A 276 -14.43 7.16 -6.20
N ALA A 277 -13.68 8.21 -5.88
CA ALA A 277 -14.26 9.54 -5.64
C ALA A 277 -14.84 10.12 -6.94
N PRO A 278 -16.07 10.67 -6.93
CA PRO A 278 -16.69 11.19 -8.13
C PRO A 278 -16.04 12.53 -8.53
N LEU A 279 -15.49 12.60 -9.75
CA LEU A 279 -15.08 13.85 -10.38
C LEU A 279 -16.21 14.51 -11.16
N ASP A 280 -17.06 13.71 -11.79
CA ASP A 280 -18.21 14.17 -12.58
C ASP A 280 -19.34 13.13 -12.49
N PRO A 281 -20.43 13.42 -11.76
CA PRO A 281 -21.55 12.48 -11.60
C PRO A 281 -22.22 12.07 -12.92
N SER A 282 -22.07 12.86 -13.99
CA SER A 282 -22.58 12.55 -15.34
C SER A 282 -21.61 11.69 -16.17
N GLY A 283 -20.41 11.45 -15.65
CA GLY A 283 -19.34 10.76 -16.34
C GLY A 283 -19.56 9.26 -16.58
N PRO A 284 -18.53 8.56 -17.09
CA PRO A 284 -18.62 7.15 -17.45
C PRO A 284 -18.96 6.24 -16.27
N LEU A 285 -19.60 5.10 -16.56
CA LEU A 285 -19.86 4.06 -15.56
C LEU A 285 -18.54 3.44 -15.09
N CYS A 286 -18.35 3.37 -13.79
CA CYS A 286 -17.20 2.73 -13.15
C CYS A 286 -17.52 1.26 -12.82
N SER A 287 -16.48 0.41 -12.76
CA SER A 287 -16.58 -0.99 -12.33
C SER A 287 -17.18 -1.17 -10.92
N CYS A 288 -17.12 -0.14 -10.07
CA CYS A 288 -17.75 -0.13 -8.74
C CYS A 288 -19.27 0.10 -8.77
N GLY A 289 -19.89 0.28 -9.95
CA GLY A 289 -21.32 0.53 -10.15
C GLY A 289 -21.72 2.00 -10.10
N ARG A 290 -20.84 2.94 -9.71
CA ARG A 290 -21.09 4.39 -9.70
C ARG A 290 -20.65 5.03 -11.02
N ARG A 291 -21.08 6.28 -11.27
CA ARG A 291 -20.64 7.06 -12.43
C ARG A 291 -19.62 8.12 -12.06
N GLY A 292 -18.71 8.41 -13.00
CA GLY A 292 -17.80 9.53 -12.95
C GLY A 292 -16.73 9.47 -11.88
N CYS A 293 -16.39 8.26 -11.41
CA CYS A 293 -15.26 8.06 -10.52
C CYS A 293 -13.95 8.54 -11.17
N TRP A 294 -13.02 9.04 -10.38
CA TRP A 294 -11.71 9.49 -10.86
C TRP A 294 -11.03 8.47 -11.78
N GLU A 295 -11.07 7.19 -11.40
CA GLU A 295 -10.54 6.07 -12.18
C GLU A 295 -11.04 6.09 -13.64
N THR A 296 -12.30 6.46 -13.87
CA THR A 296 -12.88 6.47 -15.22
C THR A 296 -12.31 7.57 -16.13
N PHE A 297 -11.58 8.51 -15.59
CA PHE A 297 -10.94 9.60 -16.32
C PHE A 297 -9.42 9.49 -16.36
N ALA A 298 -8.77 8.89 -15.35
CA ALA A 298 -7.33 8.91 -15.16
C ALA A 298 -6.62 7.58 -15.42
N SER A 299 -7.34 6.45 -15.49
CA SER A 299 -6.73 5.13 -15.72
C SER A 299 -6.18 4.95 -17.13
N CYS A 300 -5.36 3.91 -17.35
CA CYS A 300 -4.91 3.52 -18.68
C CYS A 300 -6.09 3.20 -19.61
N ARG A 301 -7.17 2.60 -19.08
CA ARG A 301 -8.41 2.38 -19.83
C ARG A 301 -9.05 3.69 -20.30
N ALA A 302 -8.98 4.74 -19.48
CA ALA A 302 -9.50 6.05 -19.87
C ALA A 302 -8.67 6.67 -21.02
N ALA A 303 -7.36 6.58 -20.98
CA ALA A 303 -6.48 7.08 -22.06
C ALA A 303 -6.75 6.34 -23.37
N LEU A 304 -6.89 5.02 -23.35
CA LEU A 304 -7.25 4.21 -24.51
C LEU A 304 -8.63 4.60 -25.07
N ARG A 305 -9.61 4.91 -24.21
CA ARG A 305 -10.91 5.43 -24.65
C ARG A 305 -10.77 6.78 -25.32
N TYR A 306 -9.98 7.72 -24.75
CA TYR A 306 -9.74 9.02 -25.36
C TYR A 306 -9.10 8.90 -26.74
N TYR A 307 -8.12 8.00 -26.88
CA TYR A 307 -7.52 7.73 -28.19
C TYR A 307 -8.54 7.16 -29.18
N LYS A 308 -9.38 6.21 -28.74
CA LYS A 308 -10.42 5.65 -29.59
C LYS A 308 -11.49 6.66 -30.01
N GLU A 309 -11.79 7.66 -29.17
CA GLU A 309 -12.67 8.80 -29.52
C GLU A 309 -12.06 9.66 -30.63
N LEU A 310 -10.71 9.83 -30.64
CA LEU A 310 -9.97 10.60 -31.67
C LEU A 310 -9.69 9.78 -32.93
N GLU A 311 -9.60 8.45 -32.83
CA GLU A 311 -9.36 7.51 -33.92
C GLU A 311 -10.41 6.38 -33.94
N PRO A 312 -11.67 6.69 -34.33
CA PRO A 312 -12.77 5.71 -34.25
C PRO A 312 -12.55 4.47 -35.12
N GLN A 313 -11.84 4.59 -36.23
CA GLN A 313 -11.55 3.49 -37.15
C GLN A 313 -10.25 2.74 -36.83
N GLY A 314 -9.45 3.23 -35.86
CA GLY A 314 -8.22 2.59 -35.44
C GLY A 314 -8.44 1.20 -34.83
N ARG A 315 -7.44 0.33 -34.94
CA ARG A 315 -7.44 -0.97 -34.22
C ARG A 315 -7.43 -0.78 -32.70
N ALA A 316 -7.80 -1.78 -31.96
CA ALA A 316 -7.57 -1.81 -30.53
C ALA A 316 -6.06 -1.89 -30.26
N ILE A 317 -5.58 -1.06 -29.35
CA ILE A 317 -4.18 -0.99 -28.94
C ILE A 317 -4.03 -1.16 -27.43
N THR A 318 -2.84 -1.53 -26.99
CA THR A 318 -2.46 -1.53 -25.58
C THR A 318 -2.01 -0.14 -25.13
N PHE A 319 -1.94 0.09 -23.82
CA PHE A 319 -1.46 1.37 -23.28
C PHE A 319 0.02 1.60 -23.64
N HIS A 320 0.82 0.56 -23.69
CA HIS A 320 2.23 0.65 -24.11
C HIS A 320 2.34 1.07 -25.59
N GLU A 321 1.51 0.51 -26.47
CA GLU A 321 1.44 0.96 -27.87
C GLU A 321 0.98 2.42 -27.98
N LEU A 322 0.07 2.88 -27.10
CA LEU A 322 -0.34 4.28 -27.07
C LEU A 322 0.82 5.22 -26.70
N LEU A 323 1.64 4.84 -25.71
CA LEU A 323 2.86 5.57 -25.35
C LEU A 323 3.85 5.62 -26.54
N ASN A 324 4.09 4.49 -27.20
CA ASN A 324 4.98 4.43 -28.36
C ASN A 324 4.50 5.32 -29.51
N LEU A 325 3.20 5.29 -29.84
CA LEU A 325 2.62 6.15 -30.86
C LEU A 325 2.83 7.65 -30.55
N ALA A 326 2.65 8.03 -29.30
CA ALA A 326 2.91 9.42 -28.88
C ALA A 326 4.40 9.78 -28.98
N ASP A 327 5.30 8.86 -28.71
CA ASP A 327 6.76 9.05 -28.86
C ASP A 327 7.18 9.15 -30.34
N GLU A 328 6.49 8.42 -31.21
CA GLU A 328 6.65 8.47 -32.67
C GLU A 328 6.01 9.73 -33.31
N GLY A 329 5.30 10.55 -32.52
CA GLY A 329 4.75 11.83 -32.96
C GLY A 329 3.26 11.80 -33.37
N ASP A 330 2.51 10.72 -33.06
CA ASP A 330 1.06 10.72 -33.27
C ASP A 330 0.39 11.73 -32.32
N SER A 331 -0.16 12.81 -32.91
CA SER A 331 -0.78 13.91 -32.16
C SER A 331 -2.03 13.48 -31.38
N ARG A 332 -2.78 12.48 -31.85
CA ARG A 332 -3.98 11.96 -31.20
C ARG A 332 -3.61 11.14 -29.97
N ALA A 333 -2.55 10.33 -30.08
CA ALA A 333 -1.99 9.61 -28.95
C ALA A 333 -1.48 10.58 -27.87
N ALA A 334 -0.76 11.63 -28.28
CA ALA A 334 -0.30 12.67 -27.37
C ALA A 334 -1.48 13.37 -26.67
N GLN A 335 -2.52 13.80 -27.41
CA GLN A 335 -3.72 14.43 -26.83
C GLN A 335 -4.46 13.51 -25.85
N ALA A 336 -4.56 12.21 -26.12
CA ALA A 336 -5.18 11.24 -25.22
C ALA A 336 -4.41 11.14 -23.88
N LEU A 337 -3.08 11.10 -23.93
CA LEU A 337 -2.22 11.05 -22.77
C LEU A 337 -2.18 12.40 -22.00
N GLU A 338 -2.20 13.53 -22.69
CA GLU A 338 -2.34 14.87 -22.07
C GLU A 338 -3.65 14.96 -21.28
N LYS A 339 -4.77 14.50 -21.88
CA LYS A 339 -6.07 14.45 -21.21
C LYS A 339 -6.03 13.53 -19.99
N GLN A 340 -5.36 12.38 -20.06
CA GLN A 340 -5.16 11.50 -18.92
C GLN A 340 -4.35 12.21 -17.81
N ALA A 341 -3.23 12.84 -18.15
CA ALA A 341 -2.37 13.57 -17.21
C ALA A 341 -3.14 14.69 -16.48
N LEU A 342 -3.95 15.44 -17.22
CA LEU A 342 -4.82 16.47 -16.65
C LEU A 342 -5.79 15.87 -15.60
N TYR A 343 -6.42 14.72 -15.89
CA TYR A 343 -7.33 14.08 -14.95
C TYR A 343 -6.60 13.39 -13.78
N ILE A 344 -5.35 12.96 -13.99
CA ILE A 344 -4.50 12.55 -12.85
C ILE A 344 -4.34 13.74 -11.91
N GLY A 345 -3.91 14.91 -12.40
CA GLY A 345 -3.74 16.12 -11.60
C GLY A 345 -5.02 16.55 -10.87
N ARG A 346 -6.20 16.50 -11.53
CA ARG A 346 -7.49 16.81 -10.89
C ARG A 346 -7.83 15.88 -9.73
N GLY A 347 -7.56 14.60 -9.87
CA GLY A 347 -7.77 13.66 -8.76
C GLY A 347 -6.78 13.86 -7.62
N LEU A 348 -5.54 14.27 -7.91
CA LEU A 348 -4.57 14.62 -6.88
C LEU A 348 -5.02 15.82 -6.05
N GLN A 349 -5.81 16.76 -6.61
CA GLN A 349 -6.41 17.86 -5.84
C GLN A 349 -7.34 17.36 -4.74
N LEU A 350 -8.07 16.24 -4.95
CA LEU A 350 -8.92 15.64 -3.90
C LEU A 350 -8.05 15.11 -2.74
N ILE A 351 -6.93 14.47 -3.08
CA ILE A 351 -5.96 13.97 -2.09
C ILE A 351 -5.35 15.13 -1.32
N LEU A 352 -4.94 16.19 -2.02
CA LEU A 352 -4.37 17.39 -1.40
C LEU A 352 -5.36 18.03 -0.43
N SER A 353 -6.64 18.16 -0.83
CA SER A 353 -7.67 18.74 0.02
C SER A 353 -7.99 17.92 1.26
N GLY A 354 -7.95 16.59 1.16
CA GLY A 354 -8.34 15.69 2.24
C GLY A 354 -7.21 15.32 3.19
N LEU A 355 -5.98 15.18 2.68
CA LEU A 355 -4.85 14.62 3.43
C LEU A 355 -3.64 15.56 3.52
N SER A 356 -3.54 16.55 2.63
CA SER A 356 -2.40 17.49 2.59
C SER A 356 -1.03 16.81 2.75
N PRO A 357 -0.69 15.78 1.95
CA PRO A 357 0.56 15.07 2.07
C PRO A 357 1.74 15.98 1.67
N SER A 358 2.92 15.71 2.24
CA SER A 358 4.15 16.39 1.82
C SER A 358 4.80 15.78 0.57
N LEU A 359 4.49 14.51 0.29
CA LEU A 359 4.97 13.79 -0.88
C LEU A 359 3.84 12.98 -1.52
N ILE A 360 3.69 13.12 -2.83
CA ILE A 360 2.84 12.26 -3.66
C ILE A 360 3.73 11.47 -4.61
N LEU A 361 3.63 10.15 -4.57
CA LEU A 361 4.29 9.25 -5.50
C LEU A 361 3.28 8.78 -6.54
N VAL A 362 3.64 8.87 -7.81
CA VAL A 362 2.83 8.35 -8.92
C VAL A 362 3.51 7.11 -9.48
N SER A 363 2.78 6.01 -9.57
CA SER A 363 3.26 4.72 -10.08
C SER A 363 2.39 4.24 -11.24
N GLY A 364 2.95 3.44 -12.12
CA GLY A 364 2.27 2.89 -13.29
C GLY A 364 2.91 3.32 -14.60
N ASP A 365 2.41 2.78 -15.71
CA ASP A 365 3.06 2.89 -17.03
C ASP A 365 3.26 4.33 -17.52
N ILE A 366 2.39 5.26 -17.11
CA ILE A 366 2.52 6.69 -17.44
C ILE A 366 3.84 7.30 -16.94
N THR A 367 4.45 6.72 -15.91
CA THR A 367 5.72 7.22 -15.34
C THR A 367 6.90 7.08 -16.30
N SER A 368 6.85 6.19 -17.27
CA SER A 368 7.87 6.07 -18.32
C SER A 368 7.94 7.31 -19.21
N ALA A 369 6.83 8.03 -19.35
CA ALA A 369 6.72 9.29 -20.10
C ALA A 369 6.63 10.52 -19.17
N TRP A 370 7.13 10.43 -17.94
CA TRP A 370 7.03 11.50 -16.94
C TRP A 370 7.63 12.82 -17.39
N SER A 371 8.74 12.79 -18.13
CA SER A 371 9.38 13.99 -18.67
C SER A 371 8.46 14.83 -19.56
N ARG A 372 7.46 14.17 -20.19
CA ARG A 372 6.49 14.84 -21.09
C ARG A 372 5.21 15.22 -20.36
N TYR A 373 4.69 14.36 -19.50
CA TYR A 373 3.36 14.51 -18.93
C TYR A 373 3.36 14.92 -17.44
N GLY A 374 4.48 14.78 -16.73
CA GLY A 374 4.59 15.14 -15.30
C GLY A 374 4.27 16.60 -15.02
N GLY A 375 4.80 17.51 -15.87
CA GLY A 375 4.53 18.94 -15.75
C GLY A 375 3.04 19.32 -15.93
N ILE A 376 2.27 18.56 -16.70
CA ILE A 376 0.82 18.75 -16.84
C ILE A 376 0.12 18.41 -15.52
N ILE A 377 0.52 17.28 -14.90
CA ILE A 377 -0.01 16.84 -13.60
C ILE A 377 0.28 17.88 -12.52
N GLU A 378 1.54 18.32 -12.41
CA GLU A 378 2.01 19.30 -11.43
C GLU A 378 1.31 20.66 -11.60
N ASN A 379 1.20 21.15 -12.84
CA ASN A 379 0.51 22.40 -13.16
C ASN A 379 -0.99 22.34 -12.81
N GLU A 380 -1.65 21.17 -13.01
CA GLU A 380 -3.06 21.04 -12.66
C GLU A 380 -3.25 21.02 -11.14
N VAL A 381 -2.35 20.36 -10.40
CA VAL A 381 -2.35 20.37 -8.92
C VAL A 381 -2.09 21.79 -8.40
N ALA A 382 -1.18 22.54 -9.02
CA ALA A 382 -0.83 23.91 -8.61
C ALA A 382 -2.01 24.89 -8.69
N LYS A 383 -2.97 24.67 -9.59
CA LYS A 383 -4.18 25.50 -9.70
C LYS A 383 -5.06 25.47 -8.44
N TYR A 384 -4.89 24.44 -7.59
CA TYR A 384 -5.71 24.22 -6.40
C TYR A 384 -4.98 24.54 -5.08
N ALA A 385 -3.85 25.25 -5.17
CA ALA A 385 -3.10 25.63 -3.97
C ALA A 385 -3.91 26.67 -3.14
N LEU A 386 -4.51 26.22 -2.06
CA LEU A 386 -5.25 27.07 -1.10
C LEU A 386 -4.30 27.86 -0.18
N GLY A 387 -3.24 28.48 -0.73
CA GLY A 387 -2.28 29.29 0.02
C GLY A 387 -1.26 28.47 0.83
N GLY A 388 -1.21 27.14 0.69
CA GLY A 388 -0.23 26.25 1.33
C GLY A 388 0.94 25.88 0.42
N ALA A 389 1.95 25.23 0.97
CA ALA A 389 3.00 24.61 0.19
C ALA A 389 2.43 23.43 -0.63
N LEU A 390 2.83 23.37 -1.91
CA LEU A 390 2.49 22.23 -2.74
C LEU A 390 3.29 20.99 -2.31
N PRO A 391 2.71 19.79 -2.39
CA PRO A 391 3.46 18.56 -2.18
C PRO A 391 4.51 18.39 -3.27
N GLN A 392 5.59 17.71 -2.95
CA GLN A 392 6.47 17.19 -3.97
C GLN A 392 5.74 16.04 -4.70
N ILE A 393 5.72 16.07 -6.04
CA ILE A 393 5.10 15.02 -6.85
C ILE A 393 6.21 14.33 -7.63
N LEU A 394 6.39 13.03 -7.43
CA LEU A 394 7.47 12.27 -8.06
C LEU A 394 6.95 10.98 -8.68
N PRO A 395 7.50 10.54 -9.81
CA PRO A 395 7.26 9.22 -10.33
C PRO A 395 7.99 8.17 -9.49
N THR A 396 7.42 6.96 -9.39
CA THR A 396 8.19 5.80 -8.92
C THR A 396 9.08 5.29 -10.06
N HIS A 397 10.25 4.76 -9.71
CA HIS A 397 11.20 4.29 -10.73
C HIS A 397 11.01 2.80 -11.08
N ASP A 398 10.29 2.06 -10.25
CA ASP A 398 10.25 0.60 -10.30
C ASP A 398 9.22 0.02 -11.28
N GLY A 399 8.34 0.84 -11.86
CA GLY A 399 7.38 0.43 -12.89
C GLY A 399 6.65 -0.88 -12.56
N GLU A 400 6.82 -1.89 -13.41
CA GLU A 400 6.20 -3.21 -13.26
C GLU A 400 6.64 -3.98 -12.00
N ILE A 401 7.82 -3.72 -11.45
CA ILE A 401 8.33 -4.48 -10.29
C ILE A 401 7.93 -3.89 -8.95
N ALA A 402 7.38 -2.67 -8.93
CA ALA A 402 6.94 -2.02 -7.69
C ALA A 402 5.95 -2.88 -6.88
N ARG A 403 5.01 -3.52 -7.57
CA ARG A 403 4.01 -4.40 -6.93
C ARG A 403 4.63 -5.68 -6.37
N LEU A 404 5.60 -6.28 -7.05
CA LEU A 404 6.33 -7.45 -6.56
C LEU A 404 7.18 -7.10 -5.35
N ARG A 405 7.88 -5.97 -5.38
CA ARG A 405 8.58 -5.45 -4.20
C ARG A 405 7.61 -5.17 -3.05
N GLY A 406 6.45 -4.60 -3.36
CA GLY A 406 5.40 -4.37 -2.38
C GLY A 406 4.90 -5.66 -1.74
N ALA A 407 4.63 -6.67 -2.55
CA ALA A 407 4.27 -7.99 -2.07
C ALA A 407 5.36 -8.58 -1.14
N ALA A 408 6.64 -8.44 -1.49
CA ALA A 408 7.73 -8.84 -0.60
C ALA A 408 7.75 -8.02 0.70
N ALA A 409 7.57 -6.70 0.62
CA ALA A 409 7.54 -5.81 1.80
C ALA A 409 6.45 -6.19 2.81
N LEU A 410 5.28 -6.70 2.37
CA LEU A 410 4.22 -7.20 3.26
C LEU A 410 4.69 -8.31 4.20
N VAL A 411 5.56 -9.18 3.71
CA VAL A 411 6.11 -10.28 4.51
C VAL A 411 7.21 -9.77 5.43
N LEU A 412 8.06 -8.88 4.93
CA LEU A 412 9.21 -8.36 5.66
C LEU A 412 8.82 -7.44 6.83
N GLN A 413 7.72 -6.69 6.71
CA GLN A 413 7.23 -5.82 7.80
C GLN A 413 6.53 -6.57 8.93
N ARG A 414 6.05 -7.79 8.69
CA ARG A 414 5.25 -8.55 9.67
C ARG A 414 5.94 -8.78 11.02
N ARG A 415 7.25 -8.96 11.03
CA ARG A 415 7.98 -9.21 12.29
C ARG A 415 8.10 -7.97 13.17
N SER A 416 7.76 -6.79 12.62
CA SER A 416 7.70 -5.53 13.37
C SER A 416 6.35 -5.30 14.06
N GLU A 417 5.29 -6.06 13.71
CA GLU A 417 3.97 -5.96 14.34
C GLU A 417 3.77 -7.07 15.39
N PRO A 418 3.21 -6.77 16.59
CA PRO A 418 2.84 -7.81 17.53
C PRO A 418 1.78 -8.70 16.90
N GLU A 419 1.91 -10.01 17.09
CA GLU A 419 0.84 -10.97 16.79
C GLU A 419 -0.40 -10.55 17.59
N GLN A 420 -1.38 -9.91 16.92
CA GLN A 420 -2.68 -9.68 17.53
C GLN A 420 -3.28 -11.05 17.79
N LEU A 421 -3.29 -11.45 19.07
CA LEU A 421 -3.99 -12.63 19.52
C LEU A 421 -5.43 -12.54 19.00
N HIS A 422 -5.80 -13.40 18.08
CA HIS A 422 -7.17 -13.57 17.65
C HIS A 422 -8.01 -13.88 18.88
N GLU A 423 -8.80 -12.91 19.38
CA GLU A 423 -9.95 -13.27 20.20
C GLU A 423 -10.85 -14.17 19.35
N PRO A 424 -11.18 -15.37 19.83
CA PRO A 424 -12.12 -16.23 19.10
C PRO A 424 -13.45 -15.49 18.99
N ASP A 425 -13.98 -15.46 17.78
CA ASP A 425 -15.29 -14.92 17.42
C ASP A 425 -16.32 -15.34 18.48
N ARG A 426 -16.71 -14.39 19.32
CA ARG A 426 -17.83 -14.61 20.27
C ARG A 426 -19.09 -14.65 19.42
N GLY A 427 -19.49 -15.89 19.13
CA GLY A 427 -20.60 -16.29 18.31
C GLY A 427 -21.79 -15.33 18.38
N SER A 428 -22.31 -15.00 17.23
CA SER A 428 -23.57 -14.33 16.98
C SER A 428 -24.68 -14.86 17.91
N HIS A 429 -25.20 -14.00 18.76
CA HIS A 429 -26.38 -14.29 19.56
C HIS A 429 -27.53 -14.73 18.64
N PRO A 430 -28.19 -15.86 18.91
CA PRO A 430 -29.37 -16.25 18.13
C PRO A 430 -30.51 -15.27 18.38
N ALA A 431 -31.13 -14.80 17.30
CA ALA A 431 -32.28 -13.94 17.31
C ALA A 431 -33.40 -14.53 18.20
N ARG A 432 -33.83 -13.79 19.23
CA ARG A 432 -35.01 -14.09 20.03
C ARG A 432 -36.24 -14.17 19.14
N LYS A 433 -36.77 -15.37 18.98
CA LYS A 433 -38.09 -15.59 18.37
C LYS A 433 -39.16 -14.84 19.19
N GLY A 434 -39.85 -13.91 18.51
CA GLY A 434 -40.97 -13.19 19.09
C GLY A 434 -42.09 -14.14 19.49
N ARG A 435 -42.51 -14.04 20.76
CA ARG A 435 -43.73 -14.66 21.31
C ARG A 435 -44.92 -13.92 20.69
N LYS A 436 -45.74 -14.65 19.93
CA LYS A 436 -47.11 -14.21 19.60
C LYS A 436 -47.93 -14.25 20.89
N LEU A 437 -48.49 -13.12 21.27
CA LEU A 437 -49.62 -13.04 22.20
C LEU A 437 -50.92 -13.22 21.38
N GLY A 438 -51.75 -14.12 21.87
CA GLY A 438 -53.08 -14.36 21.40
C GLY A 438 -54.08 -13.27 21.85
#